data_f6cf99e165c50d895db4524fe6df37d8
#
_entry.id   f6cf99e165c50d895db4524fe6df37d8
#
_cell.length_a   1.000
_cell.length_b   1.000
_cell.length_c   1.000
_cell.angle_alpha   90.00
_cell.angle_beta   90.00
_cell.angle_gamma   90.00
#
_symmetry.space_group_name_H-M   'P 1'
#
loop_
_entity.id
_entity.type
_entity.pdbx_description
1 polymer ?
#
loop_
_entity_poly.entity_id
_entity_poly.type
_entity_poly.pdbx_seq_one_letter_code
_entity_poly.pdbx_strand_id
1 'polypeptide(L)'
;MNRFQNPALGSLILRLSLGLMYLSHGLLKLLVFTPAGTAGYFASLGLPGFVGYLSILAEVGGGLLLLSGFFARWVALALVPLLLGTIVLVHGAHGWMFSNEGGGWEYPAFLITSSLALFFLGDSKRQA
;
A
#
# COMPACT_ATOMS: atom_id res chain seq x y z
N MET A 1 -2.26 -14.89 -28.39
CA MET A 1 -2.22 -13.60 -27.64
C MET A 1 -1.99 -12.47 -28.63
N ASN A 2 -2.70 -11.37 -28.46
CA ASN A 2 -2.49 -10.17 -29.27
C ASN A 2 -1.08 -9.61 -29.01
N ARG A 3 -0.43 -9.05 -30.03
CA ARG A 3 0.93 -8.51 -29.89
C ARG A 3 1.02 -7.37 -28.85
N PHE A 4 -0.12 -6.73 -28.51
CA PHE A 4 -0.17 -5.69 -27.48
C PHE A 4 -0.43 -6.26 -26.10
N GLN A 5 -0.76 -7.54 -26.01
CA GLN A 5 -0.94 -8.19 -24.72
C GLN A 5 0.42 -8.62 -24.19
N ASN A 6 0.77 -8.11 -23.01
CA ASN A 6 2.06 -8.43 -22.41
C ASN A 6 1.87 -8.48 -20.89
N PRO A 7 1.46 -9.65 -20.34
CA PRO A 7 1.24 -9.77 -18.90
C PRO A 7 2.48 -9.46 -18.07
N ALA A 8 3.67 -9.80 -18.55
CA ALA A 8 4.90 -9.51 -17.83
C ALA A 8 5.12 -8.00 -17.68
N LEU A 9 4.92 -7.25 -18.77
CA LEU A 9 5.06 -5.80 -18.71
C LEU A 9 3.96 -5.18 -17.83
N GLY A 10 2.73 -5.67 -17.96
CA GLY A 10 1.63 -5.19 -17.11
C GLY A 10 1.91 -5.43 -15.63
N SER A 11 2.40 -6.60 -15.28
CA SER A 11 2.79 -6.93 -13.93
C SER A 11 3.92 -6.03 -13.43
N LEU A 12 4.92 -5.75 -14.27
CA LEU A 12 6.02 -4.86 -13.91
C LEU A 12 5.53 -3.44 -13.63
N ILE A 13 4.69 -2.90 -14.51
CA ILE A 13 4.14 -1.55 -14.32
C ILE A 13 3.35 -1.48 -13.03
N LEU A 14 2.49 -2.46 -12.77
CA LEU A 14 1.68 -2.51 -11.56
C LEU A 14 2.57 -2.60 -10.32
N ARG A 15 3.57 -3.45 -10.34
CA ARG A 15 4.51 -3.63 -9.23
C ARG A 15 5.26 -2.35 -8.90
N LEU A 16 5.80 -1.68 -9.92
CA LEU A 16 6.54 -0.43 -9.71
C LEU A 16 5.62 0.68 -9.21
N SER A 17 4.41 0.76 -9.74
CA SER A 17 3.42 1.76 -9.31
C SER A 17 3.03 1.55 -7.85
N LEU A 18 2.73 0.32 -7.46
CA LEU A 18 2.38 0.00 -6.08
C LEU A 18 3.55 0.26 -5.14
N GLY A 19 4.76 -0.17 -5.55
CA GLY A 19 5.95 0.06 -4.74
C GLY A 19 6.18 1.54 -4.48
N LEU A 20 6.05 2.36 -5.51
CA LEU A 20 6.20 3.80 -5.38
C LEU A 20 5.13 4.40 -4.47
N MET A 21 3.88 3.95 -4.59
CA MET A 21 2.79 4.44 -3.75
C MET A 21 2.99 4.10 -2.28
N TYR A 22 3.32 2.84 -1.98
CA TYR A 22 3.58 2.44 -0.60
C TYR A 22 4.79 3.17 -0.01
N LEU A 23 5.87 3.26 -0.78
CA LEU A 23 7.07 3.95 -0.31
C LEU A 23 6.78 5.42 -0.03
N SER A 24 6.05 6.10 -0.93
CA SER A 24 5.70 7.50 -0.77
C SER A 24 4.90 7.74 0.50
N HIS A 25 3.92 6.86 0.78
CA HIS A 25 3.11 6.98 1.99
C HIS A 25 3.91 6.69 3.25
N GLY A 26 4.79 5.69 3.20
CA GLY A 26 5.67 5.39 4.32
C GLY A 26 6.64 6.52 4.61
N LEU A 27 7.21 7.12 3.56
CA LEU A 27 8.11 8.26 3.71
C LEU A 27 7.38 9.49 4.24
N LEU A 28 6.14 9.72 3.84
CA LEU A 28 5.33 10.80 4.38
C LEU A 28 5.20 10.66 5.90
N LYS A 29 4.89 9.45 6.38
CA LYS A 29 4.80 9.18 7.82
C LYS A 29 6.13 9.33 8.52
N LEU A 30 7.22 8.92 7.86
CA LEU A 30 8.56 8.95 8.46
C LEU A 30 9.11 10.38 8.54
N LEU A 31 8.97 11.17 7.47
CA LEU A 31 9.67 12.44 7.32
C LEU A 31 8.79 13.65 7.65
N VAL A 32 7.49 13.58 7.38
CA VAL A 32 6.58 14.71 7.58
C VAL A 32 5.83 14.56 8.90
N PHE A 33 5.09 13.48 9.08
CA PHE A 33 4.34 13.25 10.31
C PHE A 33 5.23 12.80 11.46
N THR A 34 6.38 12.22 11.17
CA THR A 34 7.37 11.62 12.06
C THR A 34 6.84 10.32 12.69
N PRO A 35 7.74 9.41 13.12
CA PRO A 35 7.31 8.19 13.80
C PRO A 35 6.49 8.48 15.07
N ALA A 36 6.92 9.43 15.87
CA ALA A 36 6.20 9.80 17.09
C ALA A 36 4.81 10.38 16.78
N GLY A 37 4.71 11.24 15.76
CA GLY A 37 3.44 11.80 15.34
C GLY A 37 2.48 10.74 14.80
N THR A 38 3.01 9.80 14.03
CA THR A 38 2.23 8.68 13.51
C THR A 38 1.73 7.80 14.65
N ALA A 39 2.60 7.46 15.60
CA ALA A 39 2.21 6.67 16.77
C ALA A 39 1.14 7.40 17.59
N GLY A 40 1.27 8.70 17.76
CA GLY A 40 0.28 9.51 18.47
C GLY A 40 -1.07 9.51 17.77
N TYR A 41 -1.07 9.59 16.45
CA TYR A 41 -2.31 9.52 15.68
C TYR A 41 -3.01 8.18 15.87
N PHE A 42 -2.28 7.07 15.77
CA PHE A 42 -2.88 5.75 15.98
C PHE A 42 -3.38 5.59 17.44
N ALA A 43 -2.65 6.16 18.38
CA ALA A 43 -3.11 6.14 19.79
C ALA A 43 -4.44 6.90 19.94
N SER A 44 -4.64 7.98 19.20
CA SER A 44 -5.89 8.72 19.23
C SER A 44 -7.06 7.91 18.67
N LEU A 45 -6.79 6.88 17.87
CA LEU A 45 -7.78 5.97 17.33
C LEU A 45 -8.05 4.78 18.27
N GLY A 46 -7.40 4.74 19.42
CA GLY A 46 -7.58 3.65 20.38
C GLY A 46 -6.63 2.48 20.17
N LEU A 47 -5.61 2.64 19.31
CA LEU A 47 -4.64 1.60 19.03
C LEU A 47 -3.34 1.82 19.82
N PRO A 48 -2.59 0.73 20.12
CA PRO A 48 -1.25 0.91 20.68
C PRO A 48 -0.36 1.72 19.74
N GLY A 49 0.48 2.59 20.31
CA GLY A 49 1.35 3.47 19.51
C GLY A 49 2.30 2.71 18.60
N PHE A 50 2.73 1.49 18.99
CA PHE A 50 3.66 0.71 18.17
C PHE A 50 3.06 0.34 16.79
N VAL A 51 1.74 0.34 16.65
CA VAL A 51 1.10 0.07 15.36
C VAL A 51 1.50 1.14 14.33
N GLY A 52 1.69 2.39 14.77
CA GLY A 52 2.20 3.45 13.90
C GLY A 52 3.58 3.13 13.35
N TYR A 53 4.48 2.66 14.21
CA TYR A 53 5.83 2.27 13.78
C TYR A 53 5.78 1.08 12.82
N LEU A 54 4.92 0.09 13.08
CA LEU A 54 4.76 -1.05 12.18
C LEU A 54 4.22 -0.62 10.83
N SER A 55 3.31 0.35 10.78
CA SER A 55 2.77 0.82 9.50
C SER A 55 3.86 1.50 8.66
N ILE A 56 4.74 2.29 9.28
CA ILE A 56 5.88 2.90 8.60
C ILE A 56 6.80 1.82 8.05
N LEU A 57 7.18 0.85 8.88
CA LEU A 57 8.06 -0.24 8.47
C LEU A 57 7.43 -1.03 7.32
N ALA A 58 6.16 -1.36 7.41
CA ALA A 58 5.47 -2.12 6.38
C ALA A 58 5.42 -1.36 5.05
N GLU A 59 5.11 -0.07 5.09
CA GLU A 59 4.99 0.73 3.87
C GLU A 59 6.35 1.05 3.24
N VAL A 60 7.33 1.44 4.04
CA VAL A 60 8.67 1.71 3.52
C VAL A 60 9.32 0.41 3.08
N GLY A 61 9.34 -0.59 3.96
CA GLY A 61 9.95 -1.89 3.64
C GLY A 61 9.24 -2.59 2.49
N GLY A 62 7.91 -2.63 2.54
CA GLY A 62 7.11 -3.23 1.48
C GLY A 62 7.27 -2.51 0.15
N GLY A 63 7.28 -1.17 0.18
CA GLY A 63 7.49 -0.38 -1.02
C GLY A 63 8.85 -0.67 -1.67
N LEU A 64 9.91 -0.73 -0.87
CA LEU A 64 11.25 -1.06 -1.38
C LEU A 64 11.31 -2.47 -1.95
N LEU A 65 10.69 -3.44 -1.29
CA LEU A 65 10.65 -4.81 -1.79
C LEU A 65 9.87 -4.90 -3.10
N LEU A 66 8.77 -4.19 -3.22
CA LEU A 66 8.00 -4.16 -4.47
C LEU A 66 8.81 -3.52 -5.60
N LEU A 67 9.50 -2.41 -5.32
CA LEU A 67 10.34 -1.75 -6.33
C LEU A 67 11.48 -2.65 -6.78
N SER A 68 12.09 -3.39 -5.86
CA SER A 68 13.17 -4.32 -6.19
C SER A 68 12.70 -5.62 -6.82
N GLY A 69 11.41 -5.94 -6.69
CA GLY A 69 10.83 -7.18 -7.19
C GLY A 69 11.09 -8.39 -6.31
N PHE A 70 11.49 -8.18 -5.06
CA PHE A 70 11.83 -9.26 -4.15
C PHE A 70 10.57 -9.74 -3.43
N PHE A 71 10.16 -10.98 -3.69
CA PHE A 71 8.93 -11.58 -3.17
C PHE A 71 7.68 -10.71 -3.39
N ALA A 72 7.63 -10.02 -4.54
CA ALA A 72 6.65 -8.96 -4.77
C ALA A 72 5.20 -9.39 -4.55
N ARG A 73 4.80 -10.56 -5.06
CA ARG A 73 3.40 -10.99 -4.91
C ARG A 73 3.03 -11.20 -3.45
N TRP A 74 3.94 -11.74 -2.66
CA TRP A 74 3.67 -12.02 -1.25
C TRP A 74 3.68 -10.73 -0.43
N VAL A 75 4.56 -9.80 -0.78
CA VAL A 75 4.58 -8.47 -0.14
C VAL A 75 3.26 -7.75 -0.42
N ALA A 76 2.79 -7.78 -1.67
CA ALA A 76 1.52 -7.15 -2.03
C ALA A 76 0.35 -7.73 -1.22
N LEU A 77 0.30 -9.06 -1.09
CA LEU A 77 -0.74 -9.72 -0.30
C LEU A 77 -0.64 -9.32 1.18
N ALA A 78 0.57 -9.27 1.73
CA ALA A 78 0.79 -8.94 3.13
C ALA A 78 0.38 -7.50 3.47
N LEU A 79 0.38 -6.60 2.49
CA LEU A 79 -0.01 -5.21 2.71
C LEU A 79 -1.54 -5.00 2.69
N VAL A 80 -2.31 -5.97 2.18
CA VAL A 80 -3.77 -5.85 2.12
C VAL A 80 -4.40 -5.67 3.51
N PRO A 81 -4.02 -6.41 4.55
CA PRO A 81 -4.58 -6.19 5.89
C PRO A 81 -4.35 -4.77 6.42
N LEU A 82 -3.18 -4.18 6.12
CA LEU A 82 -2.89 -2.80 6.50
C LEU A 82 -3.89 -1.84 5.86
N LEU A 83 -4.15 -2.03 4.56
CA LEU A 83 -5.10 -1.18 3.82
C LEU A 83 -6.53 -1.37 4.32
N LEU A 84 -6.92 -2.60 4.61
CA LEU A 84 -8.24 -2.85 5.21
C LEU A 84 -8.37 -2.12 6.54
N GLY A 85 -7.32 -2.12 7.34
CA GLY A 85 -7.30 -1.38 8.60
C GLY A 85 -7.48 0.12 8.39
N THR A 86 -6.85 0.69 7.35
CA THR A 86 -7.01 2.11 7.08
C THR A 86 -8.44 2.45 6.66
N ILE A 87 -9.11 1.57 5.91
CA ILE A 87 -10.51 1.80 5.56
C ILE A 87 -11.38 1.78 6.82
N VAL A 88 -11.22 0.74 7.64
CA VAL A 88 -12.08 0.57 8.82
C VAL A 88 -11.86 1.69 9.84
N LEU A 89 -10.60 2.06 10.10
CA LEU A 89 -10.25 2.94 11.22
C LEU A 89 -10.15 4.41 10.84
N VAL A 90 -9.87 4.73 9.57
CA VAL A 90 -9.59 6.09 9.15
C VAL A 90 -10.57 6.56 8.08
N HIS A 91 -10.54 5.90 6.91
CA HIS A 91 -11.19 6.45 5.72
C HIS A 91 -12.66 6.08 5.58
N GLY A 92 -13.10 4.98 6.17
CA GLY A 92 -14.46 4.49 6.00
C GLY A 92 -15.53 5.49 6.42
N ALA A 93 -15.24 6.29 7.44
CA ALA A 93 -16.19 7.29 7.94
C ALA A 93 -16.22 8.57 7.11
N HIS A 94 -15.28 8.73 6.15
CA HIS A 94 -15.14 9.95 5.34
C HIS A 94 -15.77 9.86 3.96
N GLY A 95 -16.54 8.80 3.70
CA GLY A 95 -17.20 8.58 2.43
C GLY A 95 -16.28 8.02 1.36
N TRP A 96 -16.80 7.95 0.13
CA TRP A 96 -16.11 7.31 -0.98
C TRP A 96 -14.98 8.17 -1.56
N MET A 97 -15.28 9.43 -1.87
CA MET A 97 -14.32 10.29 -2.58
C MET A 97 -13.12 10.64 -1.71
N PHE A 98 -11.93 10.36 -2.20
CA PHE A 98 -10.70 10.66 -1.46
C PHE A 98 -10.49 12.17 -1.27
N SER A 99 -11.10 12.99 -2.12
CA SER A 99 -11.09 14.46 -1.98
C SER A 99 -11.94 14.96 -0.81
N ASN A 100 -12.77 14.11 -0.21
CA ASN A 100 -13.54 14.49 0.98
C ASN A 100 -12.60 14.80 2.14
N GLU A 101 -13.09 15.61 3.08
CA GLU A 101 -12.32 15.92 4.28
C GLU A 101 -11.95 14.64 5.01
N GLY A 102 -10.66 14.49 5.36
CA GLY A 102 -10.13 13.29 5.99
C GLY A 102 -9.79 12.17 5.02
N GLY A 103 -10.14 12.31 3.75
CA GLY A 103 -9.88 11.31 2.72
C GLY A 103 -10.88 10.15 2.72
N GLY A 104 -11.66 10.02 1.65
CA GLY A 104 -12.56 8.89 1.49
C GLY A 104 -11.83 7.59 1.23
N TRP A 105 -12.58 6.48 1.18
CA TRP A 105 -11.96 5.14 1.14
C TRP A 105 -11.71 4.61 -0.28
N GLU A 106 -12.02 5.38 -1.34
CA GLU A 106 -11.80 4.91 -2.71
C GLU A 106 -10.34 4.60 -2.99
N TYR A 107 -9.42 5.43 -2.49
CA TYR A 107 -7.99 5.27 -2.76
C TYR A 107 -7.42 4.00 -2.10
N PRO A 108 -7.59 3.78 -0.78
CA PRO A 108 -7.13 2.50 -0.21
C PRO A 108 -7.85 1.29 -0.80
N ALA A 109 -9.12 1.40 -1.20
CA ALA A 109 -9.81 0.30 -1.88
C ALA A 109 -9.14 -0.03 -3.21
N PHE A 110 -8.75 0.98 -3.99
CA PHE A 110 -8.04 0.76 -5.25
C PHE A 110 -6.68 0.11 -5.02
N LEU A 111 -5.97 0.52 -3.97
CA LEU A 111 -4.69 -0.13 -3.62
C LEU A 111 -4.88 -1.59 -3.23
N ILE A 112 -5.97 -1.93 -2.53
CA ILE A 112 -6.27 -3.33 -2.18
C ILE A 112 -6.50 -4.14 -3.45
N THR A 113 -7.35 -3.67 -4.35
CA THR A 113 -7.65 -4.40 -5.58
C THR A 113 -6.41 -4.54 -6.46
N SER A 114 -5.61 -3.49 -6.54
CA SER A 114 -4.36 -3.51 -7.31
C SER A 114 -3.34 -4.47 -6.70
N SER A 115 -3.23 -4.51 -5.38
CA SER A 115 -2.32 -5.42 -4.68
C SER A 115 -2.75 -6.87 -4.88
N LEU A 116 -4.05 -7.15 -4.81
CA LEU A 116 -4.58 -8.48 -5.10
C LEU A 116 -4.32 -8.88 -6.55
N ALA A 117 -4.50 -7.95 -7.48
CA ALA A 117 -4.19 -8.21 -8.89
C ALA A 117 -2.72 -8.58 -9.08
N LEU A 118 -1.82 -7.86 -8.40
CA LEU A 118 -0.39 -8.18 -8.47
C LEU A 118 -0.10 -9.57 -7.88
N PHE A 119 -0.74 -9.92 -6.78
CA PHE A 119 -0.56 -11.25 -6.19
C PHE A 119 -0.91 -12.35 -7.21
N PHE A 120 -2.05 -12.21 -7.88
CA PHE A 120 -2.49 -13.23 -8.84
C PHE A 120 -1.69 -13.21 -10.15
N LEU A 121 -1.15 -12.06 -10.54
CA LEU A 121 -0.27 -11.98 -11.72
C LEU A 121 1.07 -12.64 -11.48
N GLY A 122 1.52 -12.68 -10.24
CA GLY A 122 2.82 -13.25 -9.89
C GLY A 122 3.96 -12.26 -10.06
N ASP A 123 5.19 -12.76 -9.85
CA ASP A 123 6.37 -11.91 -9.91
C ASP A 123 6.75 -11.61 -11.36
N SER A 124 6.90 -10.34 -11.69
CA SER A 124 7.24 -9.93 -13.06
C SER A 124 8.57 -10.49 -13.54
N LYS A 125 9.50 -10.74 -12.62
CA LYS A 125 10.80 -11.32 -12.98
C LYS A 125 10.68 -12.71 -13.58
N ARG A 126 9.70 -13.49 -13.12
CA ARG A 126 9.50 -14.87 -13.60
C ARG A 126 8.76 -14.91 -14.92
N GLN A 127 8.09 -13.84 -15.26
CA GLN A 127 7.29 -13.72 -16.47
C GLN A 127 8.02 -13.06 -17.60
N ALA A 128 9.15 -12.44 -17.30
CA ALA A 128 9.95 -11.71 -18.27
C ALA A 128 10.77 -12.62 -19.22
#